data_9cb14bccc7617be40da96cea3f048a00
#
_entry.id   9cb14bccc7617be40da96cea3f048a00
#
_cell.length_a   1.000
_cell.length_b   1.000
_cell.length_c   1.000
_cell.angle_alpha   90.00
_cell.angle_beta   90.00
_cell.angle_gamma   90.00
#
_symmetry.space_group_name_H-M   'P 1'
#
loop_
_entity.id
_entity.type
_entity.pdbx_description
1 polymer ?
#
loop_
_entity_poly.entity_id
_entity_poly.type
_entity_poly.pdbx_seq_one_letter_code
_entity_poly.pdbx_strand_id
1 'polypeptide(L)'
;MGKIYLHIANANHIFNDTDCFIFRQATKKAEVFISEMFQQFNYNVDMVVITPSFLLPTITEDGIAGRTHNSRLIMLSVNKHQHQINEDFVFETICHELAHSLRWEKVPEYAETMFDGIILEGLAVVLEEEAMNRFKQ
;
A
#
# COMPACT_ATOMS: atom_id res chain seq x y z
N MET A 1 -12.44 13.95 1.86
CA MET A 1 -11.40 13.24 1.12
C MET A 1 -10.35 12.72 2.09
N GLY A 2 -10.02 11.44 1.99
CA GLY A 2 -9.02 10.83 2.84
C GLY A 2 -7.61 11.28 2.48
N LYS A 3 -6.69 11.10 3.41
CA LYS A 3 -5.30 11.53 3.23
C LYS A 3 -4.32 10.48 3.73
N ILE A 4 -3.25 10.28 2.97
CA ILE A 4 -2.18 9.36 3.33
C ILE A 4 -0.97 10.19 3.79
N TYR A 5 -0.55 9.97 5.02
CA TYR A 5 0.65 10.58 5.58
C TYR A 5 1.81 9.60 5.39
N LEU A 6 2.69 9.94 4.47
CA LEU A 6 3.84 9.10 4.12
C LEU A 6 5.00 9.35 5.08
N HIS A 7 5.53 8.27 5.65
CA HIS A 7 6.71 8.27 6.50
C HIS A 7 7.73 7.29 5.93
N ILE A 8 8.94 7.75 5.67
CA ILE A 8 10.00 6.89 5.14
C ILE A 8 11.04 6.67 6.23
N ALA A 9 11.14 5.43 6.70
CA ALA A 9 12.14 5.06 7.71
C ALA A 9 13.49 4.90 7.02
N ASN A 10 14.26 5.99 6.96
CA ASN A 10 15.46 6.09 6.14
C ASN A 10 16.69 6.53 6.95
N ALA A 11 16.78 6.13 8.23
CA ALA A 11 17.92 6.48 9.08
C ALA A 11 19.24 5.97 8.51
N ASN A 12 19.21 4.85 7.78
CA ASN A 12 20.40 4.25 7.17
C ASN A 12 20.71 4.82 5.78
N HIS A 13 19.94 5.78 5.30
CA HIS A 13 20.12 6.40 3.98
C HIS A 13 20.11 5.41 2.82
N ILE A 14 19.36 4.31 2.95
CA ILE A 14 19.22 3.29 1.89
C ILE A 14 18.44 3.84 0.70
N PHE A 15 17.38 4.60 0.97
CA PHE A 15 16.58 5.23 -0.08
C PHE A 15 17.16 6.60 -0.43
N ASN A 16 17.45 6.79 -1.71
CA ASN A 16 17.95 8.09 -2.20
C ASN A 16 16.77 9.03 -2.54
N ASP A 17 17.09 10.23 -3.00
CA ASP A 17 16.06 11.25 -3.31
C ASP A 17 15.11 10.79 -4.41
N THR A 18 15.62 10.06 -5.41
CA THR A 18 14.79 9.50 -6.47
C THR A 18 13.81 8.47 -5.92
N ASP A 19 14.28 7.59 -5.04
CA ASP A 19 13.42 6.60 -4.38
C ASP A 19 12.31 7.27 -3.59
N CYS A 20 12.66 8.26 -2.80
CA CYS A 20 11.69 9.02 -2.00
C CYS A 20 10.67 9.75 -2.88
N PHE A 21 11.10 10.28 -4.01
CA PHE A 21 10.21 10.90 -4.99
C PHE A 21 9.21 9.88 -5.54
N ILE A 22 9.67 8.67 -5.88
CA ILE A 22 8.81 7.60 -6.36
C ILE A 22 7.74 7.26 -5.32
N PHE A 23 8.13 7.13 -4.05
CA PHE A 23 7.18 6.85 -2.98
C PHE A 23 6.13 7.96 -2.85
N ARG A 24 6.55 9.22 -2.94
CA ARG A 24 5.61 10.36 -2.86
C ARG A 24 4.64 10.38 -4.02
N GLN A 25 5.13 10.15 -5.24
CA GLN A 25 4.29 10.15 -6.44
C GLN A 25 3.28 8.99 -6.42
N ALA A 26 3.72 7.80 -6.08
CA ALA A 26 2.85 6.63 -5.98
C ALA A 26 1.78 6.84 -4.90
N THR A 27 2.16 7.40 -3.75
CA THR A 27 1.25 7.70 -2.66
C THR A 27 0.18 8.70 -3.10
N LYS A 28 0.59 9.77 -3.78
CA LYS A 28 -0.33 10.80 -4.27
C LYS A 28 -1.33 10.24 -5.28
N LYS A 29 -0.86 9.42 -6.21
CA LYS A 29 -1.73 8.76 -7.18
C LYS A 29 -2.74 7.84 -6.51
N ALA A 30 -2.28 7.05 -5.53
CA ALA A 30 -3.15 6.13 -4.80
C ALA A 30 -4.21 6.90 -4.00
N GLU A 31 -3.82 7.97 -3.32
CA GLU A 31 -4.73 8.82 -2.57
C GLU A 31 -5.85 9.36 -3.46
N VAL A 32 -5.49 9.91 -4.62
CA VAL A 32 -6.45 10.45 -5.57
C VAL A 32 -7.35 9.35 -6.12
N PHE A 33 -6.77 8.23 -6.56
CA PHE A 33 -7.54 7.13 -7.15
C PHE A 33 -8.56 6.56 -6.16
N ILE A 34 -8.12 6.25 -4.95
CA ILE A 34 -9.00 5.64 -3.93
C ILE A 34 -10.08 6.64 -3.47
N SER A 35 -9.73 7.92 -3.34
CA SER A 35 -10.70 8.96 -2.98
C SER A 35 -11.78 9.13 -4.03
N GLU A 36 -11.44 8.99 -5.31
CA GLU A 36 -12.42 9.05 -6.40
C GLU A 36 -13.31 7.81 -6.47
N MET A 37 -12.75 6.64 -6.17
CA MET A 37 -13.48 5.38 -6.24
C MET A 37 -14.37 5.14 -5.03
N PHE A 38 -13.96 5.63 -3.86
CA PHE A 38 -14.64 5.34 -2.59
C PHE A 38 -14.82 6.59 -1.75
N GLN A 39 -16.06 7.02 -1.61
CA GLN A 39 -16.41 8.14 -0.72
C GLN A 39 -16.13 7.80 0.75
N GLN A 40 -16.09 6.52 1.08
CA GLN A 40 -15.78 6.04 2.43
C GLN A 40 -14.34 6.36 2.85
N PHE A 41 -13.46 6.59 1.89
CA PHE A 41 -12.10 7.05 2.21
C PHE A 41 -12.12 8.54 2.57
N ASN A 42 -12.54 8.82 3.79
CA ASN A 42 -12.67 10.18 4.33
C ASN A 42 -11.93 10.32 5.67
N TYR A 43 -10.90 9.52 5.88
CA TYR A 43 -10.08 9.50 7.09
C TYR A 43 -8.60 9.51 6.73
N ASN A 44 -7.76 9.73 7.73
CA ASN A 44 -6.32 9.80 7.54
C ASN A 44 -5.67 8.44 7.81
N VAL A 45 -4.68 8.10 7.00
CA VAL A 45 -3.90 6.87 7.14
C VAL A 45 -2.42 7.23 7.21
N ASP A 46 -1.73 6.68 8.19
CA ASP A 46 -0.28 6.71 8.23
C ASP A 46 0.27 5.54 7.42
N MET A 47 1.22 5.82 6.55
CA MET A 47 1.89 4.80 5.76
C MET A 47 3.38 4.90 5.97
N VAL A 48 4.00 3.83 6.44
CA VAL A 48 5.42 3.79 6.75
C VAL A 48 6.13 2.88 5.77
N VAL A 49 7.12 3.44 5.08
CA VAL A 49 8.00 2.67 4.18
C VAL A 49 9.22 2.25 4.98
N ILE A 50 9.52 0.96 4.98
CA ILE A 50 10.64 0.36 5.68
C ILE A 50 11.47 -0.51 4.74
N THR A 51 12.68 -0.86 5.14
CA THR A 51 13.45 -1.93 4.51
C THR A 51 12.93 -3.28 5.02
N PRO A 52 13.17 -4.39 4.29
CA PRO A 52 12.68 -5.71 4.70
C PRO A 52 13.14 -6.08 6.10
N SER A 53 12.24 -6.69 6.86
CA SER A 53 12.53 -7.18 8.20
C SER A 53 12.00 -8.59 8.34
N PHE A 54 12.36 -9.23 9.45
CA PHE A 54 11.86 -10.57 9.77
C PHE A 54 10.31 -10.59 9.82
N LEU A 55 9.72 -9.49 10.29
CA LEU A 55 8.25 -9.40 10.45
C LEU A 55 7.53 -9.06 9.15
N LEU A 56 8.22 -8.44 8.20
CA LEU A 56 7.62 -8.07 6.91
C LEU A 56 8.66 -8.25 5.79
N PRO A 57 8.88 -9.51 5.37
CA PRO A 57 9.77 -9.78 4.24
C PRO A 57 9.12 -9.37 2.92
N THR A 58 9.94 -9.03 1.94
CA THR A 58 9.43 -8.71 0.61
C THR A 58 9.24 -9.97 -0.22
N ILE A 59 8.31 -9.87 -1.19
CA ILE A 59 8.15 -10.88 -2.21
C ILE A 59 9.36 -10.81 -3.14
N THR A 60 10.00 -11.95 -3.40
CA THR A 60 11.25 -12.03 -4.15
C THR A 60 11.16 -11.42 -5.55
N GLU A 61 10.02 -11.60 -6.20
CA GLU A 61 9.81 -11.17 -7.59
C GLU A 61 9.65 -9.67 -7.72
N ASP A 62 8.98 -9.04 -6.77
CA ASP A 62 8.62 -7.61 -6.85
C ASP A 62 9.51 -6.71 -5.99
N GLY A 63 10.18 -7.28 -5.01
CA GLY A 63 10.99 -6.51 -4.07
C GLY A 63 10.18 -5.60 -3.16
N ILE A 64 8.86 -5.83 -3.04
CA ILE A 64 7.97 -5.03 -2.21
C ILE A 64 6.91 -5.93 -1.57
N ALA A 65 6.50 -5.59 -0.37
CA ALA A 65 5.36 -6.20 0.31
C ALA A 65 4.65 -5.15 1.14
N GLY A 66 3.35 -5.29 1.28
CA GLY A 66 2.54 -4.39 2.08
C GLY A 66 1.83 -5.14 3.19
N ARG A 67 1.47 -4.40 4.23
CA ARG A 67 0.67 -4.90 5.33
C ARG A 67 -0.20 -3.79 5.89
N THR A 68 -1.50 -4.04 5.97
CA THR A 68 -2.43 -3.16 6.66
C THR A 68 -2.51 -3.64 8.11
N HIS A 69 -1.90 -2.87 8.98
CA HIS A 69 -1.84 -3.21 10.41
C HIS A 69 -3.18 -2.95 11.10
N ASN A 70 -3.81 -1.84 10.74
CA ASN A 70 -5.19 -1.51 11.11
C ASN A 70 -5.71 -0.52 10.06
N SER A 71 -6.94 -0.03 10.20
CA SER A 71 -7.53 0.86 9.18
C SER A 71 -6.75 2.16 8.98
N ARG A 72 -5.89 2.53 9.91
CA ARG A 72 -5.18 3.81 9.90
C ARG A 72 -3.66 3.68 9.79
N LEU A 73 -3.15 2.46 9.65
CA LEU A 73 -1.70 2.22 9.56
C LEU A 73 -1.39 1.15 8.53
N ILE A 74 -0.65 1.54 7.52
CA ILE A 74 -0.15 0.67 6.45
C ILE A 74 1.37 0.67 6.50
N MET A 75 1.97 -0.48 6.30
CA MET A 75 3.43 -0.62 6.22
C MET A 75 3.80 -1.17 4.86
N LEU A 76 4.81 -0.57 4.22
CA LEU A 76 5.41 -1.06 2.99
C LEU A 76 6.85 -1.44 3.26
N SER A 77 7.22 -2.68 2.91
CA SER A 77 8.60 -3.15 2.97
C SER A 77 9.16 -3.17 1.56
N VAL A 78 10.26 -2.47 1.32
CA VAL A 78 10.84 -2.32 -0.01
C VAL A 78 12.30 -2.74 0.01
N ASN A 79 12.64 -3.75 -0.79
CA ASN A 79 14.00 -4.27 -0.92
C ASN A 79 14.68 -3.69 -2.15
N LYS A 80 15.35 -2.57 -1.97
CA LYS A 80 16.06 -1.88 -3.04
C LYS A 80 17.23 -2.69 -3.60
N HIS A 81 17.85 -3.54 -2.80
CA HIS A 81 18.99 -4.35 -3.22
C HIS A 81 18.59 -5.47 -4.17
N GLN A 82 17.36 -5.93 -4.08
CA GLN A 82 16.84 -7.02 -4.89
C GLN A 82 16.35 -6.53 -6.25
N HIS A 83 15.67 -5.39 -6.26
CA HIS A 83 15.04 -4.81 -7.44
C HIS A 83 15.14 -3.31 -7.42
N GLN A 84 15.21 -2.71 -8.60
CA GLN A 84 15.03 -1.27 -8.73
C GLN A 84 13.58 -0.93 -8.34
N ILE A 85 13.41 0.16 -7.59
CA ILE A 85 12.09 0.58 -7.14
C ILE A 85 11.26 1.02 -8.34
N ASN A 86 10.09 0.43 -8.48
CA ASN A 86 9.17 0.67 -9.59
C ASN A 86 7.92 1.39 -9.07
N GLU A 87 7.65 2.57 -9.61
CA GLU A 87 6.50 3.39 -9.16
C GLU A 87 5.19 2.66 -9.32
N ASP A 88 5.00 1.91 -10.41
CA ASP A 88 3.76 1.16 -10.64
C ASP A 88 3.53 0.09 -9.58
N PHE A 89 4.58 -0.64 -9.21
CA PHE A 89 4.46 -1.66 -8.15
C PHE A 89 4.17 -1.04 -6.80
N VAL A 90 4.79 0.11 -6.51
CA VAL A 90 4.52 0.84 -5.26
C VAL A 90 3.05 1.30 -5.23
N PHE A 91 2.59 1.92 -6.31
CA PHE A 91 1.20 2.36 -6.45
C PHE A 91 0.23 1.20 -6.27
N GLU A 92 0.47 0.11 -6.97
CA GLU A 92 -0.33 -1.12 -6.93
C GLU A 92 -0.46 -1.66 -5.50
N THR A 93 0.67 -1.74 -4.81
CA THR A 93 0.71 -2.24 -3.43
C THR A 93 -0.04 -1.31 -2.48
N ILE A 94 0.11 0.01 -2.64
CA ILE A 94 -0.62 0.99 -1.82
C ILE A 94 -2.12 0.82 -2.01
N CYS A 95 -2.59 0.70 -3.25
CA CYS A 95 -4.01 0.52 -3.54
C CYS A 95 -4.55 -0.77 -2.93
N HIS A 96 -3.77 -1.85 -3.00
CA HIS A 96 -4.10 -3.12 -2.38
C HIS A 96 -4.29 -2.97 -0.87
N GLU A 97 -3.34 -2.31 -0.20
CA GLU A 97 -3.42 -2.14 1.25
C GLU A 97 -4.53 -1.16 1.65
N LEU A 98 -4.78 -0.12 0.85
CA LEU A 98 -5.91 0.78 1.12
C LEU A 98 -7.26 0.08 1.02
N ALA A 99 -7.38 -0.91 0.12
CA ALA A 99 -8.59 -1.73 0.06
C ALA A 99 -8.83 -2.47 1.38
N HIS A 100 -7.78 -3.02 1.97
CA HIS A 100 -7.86 -3.64 3.30
C HIS A 100 -8.21 -2.63 4.37
N SER A 101 -7.61 -1.44 4.32
CA SER A 101 -7.90 -0.35 5.25
C SER A 101 -9.38 0.02 5.23
N LEU A 102 -9.95 0.20 4.04
CA LEU A 102 -11.37 0.53 3.86
C LEU A 102 -12.27 -0.56 4.45
N ARG A 103 -11.91 -1.80 4.21
CA ARG A 103 -12.66 -2.92 4.76
C ARG A 103 -12.59 -2.96 6.27
N TRP A 104 -11.39 -2.74 6.82
CA TRP A 104 -11.19 -2.71 8.27
C TRP A 104 -11.99 -1.59 8.93
N GLU A 105 -12.02 -0.41 8.33
CA GLU A 105 -12.77 0.73 8.85
C GLU A 105 -14.27 0.42 8.93
N LYS A 106 -14.78 -0.35 7.98
CA LYS A 106 -16.19 -0.71 7.90
C LYS A 106 -16.54 -1.91 8.78
N VAL A 107 -15.61 -2.86 8.93
CA VAL A 107 -15.81 -4.10 9.71
C VAL A 107 -14.66 -4.21 10.71
N PRO A 108 -14.86 -3.72 11.96
CA PRO A 108 -13.77 -3.72 12.95
C PRO A 108 -13.20 -5.10 13.26
N GLU A 109 -13.98 -6.16 13.11
CA GLU A 109 -13.56 -7.55 13.33
C GLU A 109 -13.03 -8.16 12.02
N TYR A 110 -12.03 -7.53 11.49
CA TYR A 110 -11.44 -7.80 10.19
C TYR A 110 -10.96 -9.25 10.06
N ALA A 111 -11.47 -9.92 9.02
CA ALA A 111 -11.04 -11.26 8.60
C ALA A 111 -10.99 -12.29 9.74
N GLU A 112 -12.07 -12.38 10.55
CA GLU A 112 -12.15 -13.33 11.66
C GLU A 112 -11.99 -14.77 11.21
N THR A 113 -12.38 -15.10 9.97
CA THR A 113 -12.26 -16.43 9.42
C THR A 113 -11.33 -16.44 8.22
N MET A 114 -10.74 -17.61 7.93
CA MET A 114 -9.91 -17.80 6.74
C MET A 114 -10.70 -17.48 5.45
N PHE A 115 -11.97 -17.83 5.43
CA PHE A 115 -12.85 -17.58 4.28
C PHE A 115 -13.01 -16.08 4.04
N ASP A 116 -13.26 -15.31 5.09
CA ASP A 116 -13.35 -13.85 4.98
C ASP A 116 -12.03 -13.25 4.49
N GLY A 117 -10.92 -13.77 4.98
CA GLY A 117 -9.60 -13.34 4.55
C GLY A 117 -9.37 -13.57 3.05
N ILE A 118 -9.78 -14.72 2.54
CA ILE A 118 -9.65 -15.02 1.11
C ILE A 118 -10.50 -14.09 0.26
N ILE A 119 -11.73 -13.81 0.67
CA ILE A 119 -12.62 -12.88 -0.05
C ILE A 119 -12.02 -11.48 -0.07
N LEU A 120 -11.52 -11.02 1.08
CA LEU A 120 -10.94 -9.68 1.20
C LEU A 120 -9.68 -9.52 0.34
N GLU A 121 -8.82 -10.53 0.30
CA GLU A 121 -7.64 -10.54 -0.57
C GLU A 121 -8.05 -10.51 -2.04
N GLY A 122 -9.06 -11.29 -2.43
CA GLY A 122 -9.57 -11.28 -3.80
C GLY A 122 -10.08 -9.92 -4.23
N LEU A 123 -10.82 -9.24 -3.35
CA LEU A 123 -11.32 -7.90 -3.63
C LEU A 123 -10.17 -6.88 -3.76
N ALA A 124 -9.15 -6.99 -2.90
CA ALA A 124 -8.00 -6.10 -2.95
C ALA A 124 -7.23 -6.29 -4.26
N VAL A 125 -7.05 -7.53 -4.72
CA VAL A 125 -6.37 -7.82 -5.99
C VAL A 125 -7.16 -7.25 -7.18
N VAL A 126 -8.47 -7.40 -7.20
CA VAL A 126 -9.32 -6.85 -8.27
C VAL A 126 -9.19 -5.32 -8.32
N LEU A 127 -9.21 -4.67 -7.16
CA LEU A 127 -9.09 -3.23 -7.07
C LEU A 127 -7.71 -2.75 -7.55
N GLU A 128 -6.67 -3.47 -7.19
CA GLU A 128 -5.30 -3.22 -7.64
C GLU A 128 -5.19 -3.30 -9.16
N GLU A 129 -5.75 -4.35 -9.77
CA GLU A 129 -5.74 -4.52 -11.23
C GLU A 129 -6.50 -3.38 -11.93
N GLU A 130 -7.64 -2.98 -11.41
CA GLU A 130 -8.42 -1.88 -11.97
C GLU A 130 -7.65 -0.55 -11.86
N ALA A 131 -6.98 -0.31 -10.74
CA ALA A 131 -6.17 0.87 -10.56
C ALA A 131 -5.05 0.92 -11.60
N MET A 132 -4.36 -0.18 -11.83
CA MET A 132 -3.29 -0.25 -12.82
C MET A 132 -3.80 -0.03 -14.23
N ASN A 133 -4.91 -0.63 -14.60
CA ASN A 133 -5.52 -0.44 -15.92
C ASN A 133 -5.90 1.02 -16.14
N ARG A 134 -6.40 1.68 -15.12
CA ARG A 134 -6.86 3.07 -15.21
C ARG A 134 -5.70 4.06 -15.39
N PHE A 135 -4.57 3.83 -14.73
CA PHE A 135 -3.44 4.75 -14.74
C PHE A 135 -2.37 4.42 -15.78
N LYS A 136 -2.39 3.24 -16.37
CA LYS A 136 -1.47 2.85 -17.46
C LYS A 136 -1.93 3.28 -18.85
N GLN A 137 -3.17 3.68 -18.98
CA GLN A 137 -3.73 4.10 -20.27
C GLN A 137 -3.47 5.55 -20.58
#